data_0058dd4f6d2abd441f4c327594c6c77a
#
_entry.id   0058dd4f6d2abd441f4c327594c6c77a
#
_cell.length_a   1.000
_cell.length_b   1.000
_cell.length_c   1.000
_cell.angle_alpha   90.00
_cell.angle_beta   90.00
_cell.angle_gamma   90.00
#
_symmetry.space_group_name_H-M   'P 1'
#
loop_
_entity.id
_entity.type
_entity.pdbx_description
1 polymer ?
#
loop_
_entity_poly.entity_id
_entity_poly.type
_entity_poly.pdbx_seq_one_letter_code
_entity_poly.pdbx_strand_id
1 'polypeptide(L)'
;MPIKLLLKIFDTMIEPILLYGAEIWVPSGKYSFDKWDKTEIEQQHTSLLKQILGLNRSVPNNMVRAEFGRLPLIMNAHARVCNYIKYLKKKSDKPLVQNAYELDVEPNNGDSLLRKCENTHREIIVKNIKNSHDPYKVGKYKVKLFMKADYVQFWERKLRNASMSASFAMHKMNYEYEPYLDQVTIKKHRNSLAKLRLSDHSLSIQTGRQTRPRTPPELRFCKKCPDLIEDEAHFLCECTDDSDLKTNFFKAIAISYPDVDNITDKLMKYKFIMKIKDPSSLKSLGFFVNLLFKNRDL
;
A
#
# COMPACT_ATOMS: atom_id res chain seq x y z
N MET A 1 5.00 -20.92 0.20
CA MET A 1 4.42 -20.56 -1.11
C MET A 1 4.93 -19.18 -1.51
N PRO A 2 5.34 -18.94 -2.74
CA PRO A 2 5.76 -17.62 -3.25
C PRO A 2 4.64 -16.58 -3.14
N ILE A 3 5.00 -15.34 -2.78
CA ILE A 3 4.00 -14.25 -2.61
C ILE A 3 3.25 -13.97 -3.92
N LYS A 4 3.97 -13.93 -5.04
CA LYS A 4 3.34 -13.70 -6.37
C LYS A 4 2.27 -14.74 -6.71
N LEU A 5 2.47 -16.00 -6.28
CA LEU A 5 1.47 -17.05 -6.46
C LEU A 5 0.23 -16.79 -5.59
N LEU A 6 0.43 -16.40 -4.32
CA LEU A 6 -0.69 -16.02 -3.43
C LEU A 6 -1.51 -14.85 -4.01
N LEU A 7 -0.82 -13.83 -4.51
CA LEU A 7 -1.47 -12.68 -5.13
C LEU A 7 -2.22 -13.09 -6.41
N LYS A 8 -1.64 -13.98 -7.22
CA LYS A 8 -2.30 -14.51 -8.43
C LYS A 8 -3.57 -15.31 -8.09
N ILE A 9 -3.52 -16.14 -7.03
CA ILE A 9 -4.70 -16.86 -6.54
C ILE A 9 -5.79 -15.88 -6.11
N PHE A 10 -5.42 -14.83 -5.37
CA PHE A 10 -6.36 -13.78 -5.00
C PHE A 10 -7.01 -13.14 -6.23
N ASP A 11 -6.21 -12.75 -7.22
CA ASP A 11 -6.69 -12.04 -8.43
C ASP A 11 -7.58 -12.91 -9.32
N THR A 12 -7.34 -14.23 -9.33
CA THR A 12 -8.07 -15.14 -10.21
C THR A 12 -9.28 -15.79 -9.56
N MET A 13 -9.25 -16.00 -8.25
CA MET A 13 -10.29 -16.76 -7.54
C MET A 13 -11.10 -15.90 -6.56
N ILE A 14 -10.47 -14.99 -5.83
CA ILE A 14 -11.11 -14.23 -4.74
C ILE A 14 -11.65 -12.90 -5.25
N GLU A 15 -10.84 -12.12 -5.97
CA GLU A 15 -11.26 -10.82 -6.50
C GLU A 15 -12.52 -10.89 -7.37
N PRO A 16 -12.70 -11.87 -8.29
CA PRO A 16 -13.93 -11.99 -9.06
C PRO A 16 -15.18 -12.20 -8.21
N ILE A 17 -15.07 -12.90 -7.08
CA ILE A 17 -16.17 -13.12 -6.13
C ILE A 17 -16.47 -11.82 -5.39
N LEU A 18 -15.45 -11.13 -4.88
CA LEU A 18 -15.61 -9.84 -4.18
C LEU A 18 -16.21 -8.76 -5.07
N LEU A 19 -15.92 -8.79 -6.36
CA LEU A 19 -16.40 -7.81 -7.33
C LEU A 19 -17.60 -8.32 -8.17
N TYR A 20 -18.26 -9.40 -7.75
CA TYR A 20 -19.47 -9.86 -8.42
C TYR A 20 -20.57 -8.81 -8.32
N GLY A 21 -21.20 -8.49 -9.43
CA GLY A 21 -22.26 -7.47 -9.50
C GLY A 21 -21.77 -6.04 -9.20
N ALA A 22 -20.47 -5.76 -9.30
CA ALA A 22 -19.91 -4.43 -9.06
C ALA A 22 -20.56 -3.35 -9.93
N GLU A 23 -21.07 -3.72 -11.08
CA GLU A 23 -21.81 -2.87 -12.00
C GLU A 23 -23.08 -2.25 -11.37
N ILE A 24 -23.63 -2.92 -10.35
CA ILE A 24 -24.87 -2.54 -9.68
C ILE A 24 -24.58 -1.76 -8.39
N TRP A 25 -23.65 -2.22 -7.56
CA TRP A 25 -23.46 -1.67 -6.21
C TRP A 25 -22.37 -0.59 -6.09
N VAL A 26 -21.40 -0.51 -7.04
CA VAL A 26 -20.33 0.52 -7.02
C VAL A 26 -20.85 1.96 -7.22
N PRO A 27 -21.88 2.19 -8.04
CA PRO A 27 -22.28 3.54 -8.42
C PRO A 27 -22.94 4.39 -7.33
N SER A 28 -23.24 3.82 -6.18
CA SER A 28 -24.09 4.47 -5.17
C SER A 28 -23.47 5.62 -4.37
N GLY A 29 -22.29 6.14 -4.74
CA GLY A 29 -21.69 7.23 -3.98
C GLY A 29 -20.56 8.00 -4.68
N LYS A 30 -20.22 9.18 -4.14
CA LYS A 30 -19.05 9.95 -4.56
C LYS A 30 -17.80 9.05 -4.49
N TYR A 31 -17.04 9.01 -5.58
CA TYR A 31 -15.77 8.36 -5.65
C TYR A 31 -14.80 8.94 -4.60
N SER A 32 -14.40 8.13 -3.62
CA SER A 32 -13.48 8.52 -2.55
C SER A 32 -12.66 7.33 -2.09
N PHE A 33 -11.35 7.43 -2.21
CA PHE A 33 -10.43 6.40 -1.74
C PHE A 33 -10.52 6.17 -0.22
N ASP A 34 -10.75 7.23 0.58
CA ASP A 34 -10.91 7.11 2.03
C ASP A 34 -12.16 6.32 2.43
N LYS A 35 -13.27 6.52 1.72
CA LYS A 35 -14.50 5.78 1.96
C LYS A 35 -14.36 4.33 1.53
N TRP A 36 -13.71 4.10 0.39
CA TRP A 36 -13.47 2.76 -0.13
C TRP A 36 -12.60 1.93 0.81
N ASP A 37 -11.55 2.51 1.38
CA ASP A 37 -10.67 1.83 2.34
C ASP A 37 -11.41 1.26 3.57
N LYS A 38 -12.61 1.76 3.86
CA LYS A 38 -13.44 1.33 4.98
C LYS A 38 -14.46 0.24 4.59
N THR A 39 -14.59 -0.07 3.30
CA THR A 39 -15.50 -1.13 2.86
C THR A 39 -14.98 -2.50 3.22
N GLU A 40 -15.87 -3.45 3.49
CA GLU A 40 -15.52 -4.83 3.81
C GLU A 40 -14.69 -5.49 2.71
N ILE A 41 -15.01 -5.19 1.45
CA ILE A 41 -14.29 -5.71 0.28
C ILE A 41 -12.82 -5.32 0.31
N GLU A 42 -12.53 -4.03 0.55
CA GLU A 42 -11.15 -3.55 0.61
C GLU A 42 -10.45 -4.01 1.91
N GLN A 43 -11.19 -4.16 3.00
CA GLN A 43 -10.66 -4.76 4.22
C GLN A 43 -10.25 -6.22 4.02
N GLN A 44 -11.01 -7.02 3.29
CA GLN A 44 -10.63 -8.41 2.95
C GLN A 44 -9.35 -8.43 2.11
N HIS A 45 -9.24 -7.58 1.07
CA HIS A 45 -8.04 -7.44 0.27
C HIS A 45 -6.82 -7.09 1.13
N THR A 46 -6.92 -6.05 1.94
CA THR A 46 -5.79 -5.58 2.76
C THR A 46 -5.49 -6.52 3.94
N SER A 47 -6.49 -7.23 4.46
CA SER A 47 -6.30 -8.26 5.49
C SER A 47 -5.41 -9.40 4.98
N LEU A 48 -5.65 -9.88 3.75
CA LEU A 48 -4.78 -10.88 3.13
C LEU A 48 -3.34 -10.39 3.01
N LEU A 49 -3.14 -9.15 2.53
CA LEU A 49 -1.79 -8.57 2.39
C LEU A 49 -1.08 -8.48 3.75
N LYS A 50 -1.79 -8.07 4.81
CA LYS A 50 -1.27 -8.04 6.18
C LYS A 50 -0.91 -9.43 6.70
N GLN A 51 -1.76 -10.42 6.46
CA GLN A 51 -1.50 -11.82 6.86
C GLN A 51 -0.25 -12.41 6.19
N ILE A 52 -0.03 -12.11 4.90
CA ILE A 52 1.16 -12.53 4.16
C ILE A 52 2.44 -12.03 4.86
N LEU A 53 2.43 -10.81 5.39
CA LEU A 53 3.57 -10.17 6.05
C LEU A 53 3.58 -10.32 7.58
N GLY A 54 2.57 -10.95 8.17
CA GLY A 54 2.45 -11.11 9.62
C GLY A 54 2.30 -9.77 10.35
N LEU A 55 1.55 -8.83 9.76
CA LEU A 55 1.33 -7.48 10.27
C LEU A 55 0.05 -7.40 11.11
N ASN A 56 0.03 -6.47 12.07
CA ASN A 56 -1.14 -6.13 12.85
C ASN A 56 -2.22 -5.46 12.00
N ARG A 57 -3.48 -5.58 12.42
CA ARG A 57 -4.63 -4.96 11.74
C ARG A 57 -4.54 -3.42 11.74
N SER A 58 -3.89 -2.84 12.73
CA SER A 58 -3.70 -1.39 12.90
C SER A 58 -2.80 -0.72 11.85
N VAL A 59 -1.97 -1.50 11.14
CA VAL A 59 -1.09 -0.96 10.09
C VAL A 59 -1.92 -0.32 8.98
N PRO A 60 -1.61 0.92 8.54
CA PRO A 60 -2.39 1.61 7.52
C PRO A 60 -2.46 0.85 6.19
N ASN A 61 -3.67 0.67 5.65
CA ASN A 61 -3.92 -0.10 4.43
C ASN A 61 -3.17 0.44 3.21
N ASN A 62 -3.06 1.77 3.10
CA ASN A 62 -2.34 2.43 2.01
C ASN A 62 -0.83 2.14 2.01
N MET A 63 -0.21 1.98 3.19
CA MET A 63 1.21 1.60 3.31
C MET A 63 1.40 0.14 2.90
N VAL A 64 0.54 -0.76 3.39
CA VAL A 64 0.60 -2.19 3.05
C VAL A 64 0.43 -2.40 1.54
N ARG A 65 -0.59 -1.78 0.93
CA ARG A 65 -0.77 -1.85 -0.53
C ARG A 65 0.44 -1.34 -1.29
N ALA A 66 1.08 -0.27 -0.83
CA ALA A 66 2.26 0.30 -1.48
C ALA A 66 3.46 -0.66 -1.48
N GLU A 67 3.68 -1.45 -0.41
CA GLU A 67 4.72 -2.50 -0.38
C GLU A 67 4.50 -3.54 -1.48
N PHE A 68 3.24 -3.94 -1.70
CA PHE A 68 2.89 -4.89 -2.75
C PHE A 68 2.69 -4.25 -4.13
N GLY A 69 2.78 -2.92 -4.26
CA GLY A 69 2.43 -2.22 -5.50
C GLY A 69 0.97 -2.44 -5.93
N ARG A 70 0.08 -2.79 -5.00
CA ARG A 70 -1.32 -3.14 -5.28
C ARG A 70 -2.25 -1.95 -5.13
N LEU A 71 -3.07 -1.75 -6.15
CA LEU A 71 -4.07 -0.69 -6.17
C LEU A 71 -5.34 -1.13 -5.45
N PRO A 72 -6.16 -0.20 -4.94
CA PRO A 72 -7.47 -0.53 -4.38
C PRO A 72 -8.37 -1.23 -5.39
N LEU A 73 -9.19 -2.17 -4.92
CA LEU A 73 -10.11 -2.95 -5.77
C LEU A 73 -11.17 -2.09 -6.45
N ILE A 74 -11.47 -0.90 -5.92
CA ILE A 74 -12.40 0.07 -6.54
C ILE A 74 -12.03 0.38 -7.99
N MET A 75 -10.75 0.35 -8.35
CA MET A 75 -10.31 0.59 -9.72
C MET A 75 -10.76 -0.51 -10.68
N ASN A 76 -10.72 -1.76 -10.21
CA ASN A 76 -11.20 -2.90 -10.99
C ASN A 76 -12.74 -2.89 -11.07
N ALA A 77 -13.41 -2.56 -9.96
CA ALA A 77 -14.86 -2.39 -9.91
C ALA A 77 -15.33 -1.29 -10.89
N HIS A 78 -14.72 -0.11 -10.86
CA HIS A 78 -15.03 0.97 -11.81
C HIS A 78 -14.77 0.61 -13.26
N ALA A 79 -13.68 -0.12 -13.54
CA ALA A 79 -13.41 -0.59 -14.90
C ALA A 79 -14.49 -1.56 -15.42
N ARG A 80 -15.11 -2.37 -14.53
CA ARG A 80 -16.27 -3.21 -14.86
C ARG A 80 -17.49 -2.37 -15.18
N VAL A 81 -17.82 -1.39 -14.32
CA VAL A 81 -18.92 -0.43 -14.55
C VAL A 81 -18.78 0.25 -15.91
N CYS A 82 -17.60 0.80 -16.23
CA CYS A 82 -17.35 1.44 -17.52
C CYS A 82 -17.57 0.50 -18.72
N ASN A 83 -17.14 -0.77 -18.59
CA ASN A 83 -17.37 -1.76 -19.64
C ASN A 83 -18.85 -2.11 -19.78
N TYR A 84 -19.59 -2.19 -18.67
CA TYR A 84 -21.02 -2.48 -18.68
C TYR A 84 -21.81 -1.37 -19.36
N ILE A 85 -21.54 -0.10 -19.03
CA ILE A 85 -22.19 1.04 -19.71
C ILE A 85 -21.91 1.02 -21.22
N LYS A 86 -20.67 0.73 -21.63
CA LYS A 86 -20.34 0.57 -23.06
C LYS A 86 -21.11 -0.57 -23.73
N TYR A 87 -21.28 -1.67 -23.02
CA TYR A 87 -22.06 -2.80 -23.50
C TYR A 87 -23.52 -2.40 -23.72
N LEU A 88 -24.12 -1.71 -22.75
CA LEU A 88 -25.51 -1.23 -22.85
C LEU A 88 -25.70 -0.27 -24.03
N LYS A 89 -24.79 0.69 -24.22
CA LYS A 89 -24.85 1.66 -25.33
C LYS A 89 -24.65 1.07 -26.72
N LYS A 90 -23.99 -0.09 -26.84
CA LYS A 90 -23.75 -0.76 -28.13
C LYS A 90 -24.87 -1.70 -28.56
N LYS A 91 -25.79 -2.05 -27.66
CA LYS A 91 -26.81 -3.08 -27.92
C LYS A 91 -28.16 -2.48 -28.33
N SER A 92 -28.15 -1.73 -29.45
CA SER A 92 -29.38 -1.27 -30.11
C SER A 92 -30.29 -2.41 -30.67
N ASP A 93 -29.72 -3.61 -30.78
CA ASP A 93 -30.40 -4.82 -31.32
C ASP A 93 -31.13 -5.67 -30.25
N LYS A 94 -31.08 -5.27 -28.96
CA LYS A 94 -31.82 -5.91 -27.86
C LYS A 94 -32.82 -4.94 -27.23
N PRO A 95 -34.10 -4.91 -27.69
CA PRO A 95 -35.08 -3.90 -27.26
C PRO A 95 -35.27 -3.83 -25.75
N LEU A 96 -35.31 -4.97 -25.05
CA LEU A 96 -35.47 -5.03 -23.60
C LEU A 96 -34.34 -4.37 -22.83
N VAL A 97 -33.10 -4.58 -23.25
CA VAL A 97 -31.91 -3.98 -22.60
C VAL A 97 -31.84 -2.50 -22.87
N GLN A 98 -32.22 -2.08 -24.09
CA GLN A 98 -32.27 -0.67 -24.47
C GLN A 98 -33.40 0.07 -23.73
N ASN A 99 -34.59 -0.49 -23.66
CA ASN A 99 -35.70 0.09 -22.92
C ASN A 99 -35.38 0.23 -21.43
N ALA A 100 -34.74 -0.80 -20.82
CA ALA A 100 -34.31 -0.74 -19.42
C ALA A 100 -33.25 0.36 -19.19
N TYR A 101 -32.32 0.53 -20.14
CA TYR A 101 -31.35 1.62 -20.10
C TYR A 101 -32.00 3.00 -20.22
N GLU A 102 -32.91 3.18 -21.17
CA GLU A 102 -33.61 4.43 -21.41
C GLU A 102 -34.48 4.82 -20.21
N LEU A 103 -35.21 3.85 -19.63
CA LEU A 103 -36.03 4.08 -18.42
C LEU A 103 -35.20 4.47 -17.20
N ASP A 104 -34.02 3.86 -17.02
CA ASP A 104 -33.15 4.22 -15.89
C ASP A 104 -32.51 5.59 -16.06
N VAL A 105 -32.23 6.01 -17.31
CA VAL A 105 -31.56 7.29 -17.65
C VAL A 105 -32.56 8.44 -17.84
N GLU A 106 -33.87 8.23 -17.71
CA GLU A 106 -34.87 9.27 -17.83
C GLU A 106 -34.59 10.52 -16.96
N PRO A 107 -34.83 11.73 -17.45
CA PRO A 107 -34.46 12.98 -16.77
C PRO A 107 -35.01 13.14 -15.34
N ASN A 108 -36.13 12.55 -15.04
CA ASN A 108 -36.80 12.66 -13.74
C ASN A 108 -36.43 11.58 -12.73
N ASN A 109 -35.61 10.60 -13.11
CA ASN A 109 -35.14 9.57 -12.20
C ASN A 109 -33.86 10.03 -11.46
N GLY A 110 -34.03 10.76 -10.35
CA GLY A 110 -32.94 11.26 -9.50
C GLY A 110 -32.05 10.15 -8.91
N ASP A 111 -32.54 8.91 -8.86
CA ASP A 111 -31.86 7.73 -8.31
C ASP A 111 -31.28 6.80 -9.37
N SER A 112 -31.29 7.21 -10.66
CA SER A 112 -30.70 6.42 -11.74
C SER A 112 -29.29 5.95 -11.41
N LEU A 113 -29.12 4.63 -11.37
CA LEU A 113 -27.86 3.94 -11.12
C LEU A 113 -26.86 4.23 -12.24
N LEU A 114 -27.31 4.13 -13.48
CA LEU A 114 -26.48 4.35 -14.66
C LEU A 114 -26.03 5.80 -14.78
N ARG A 115 -26.89 6.77 -14.42
CA ARG A 115 -26.51 8.20 -14.39
C ARG A 115 -25.44 8.48 -13.33
N LYS A 116 -25.54 7.86 -12.15
CA LYS A 116 -24.50 7.95 -11.11
C LYS A 116 -23.18 7.38 -11.63
N CYS A 117 -23.22 6.23 -12.32
CA CYS A 117 -22.04 5.64 -12.98
C CYS A 117 -21.45 6.55 -14.04
N GLU A 118 -22.29 7.11 -14.91
CA GLU A 118 -21.86 8.01 -15.97
C GLU A 118 -21.20 9.28 -15.41
N ASN A 119 -21.78 9.88 -14.39
CA ASN A 119 -21.21 11.06 -13.73
C ASN A 119 -19.85 10.75 -13.14
N THR A 120 -19.70 9.64 -12.40
CA THR A 120 -18.41 9.24 -11.83
C THR A 120 -17.38 8.96 -12.91
N HIS A 121 -17.77 8.28 -13.99
CA HIS A 121 -16.90 8.01 -15.13
C HIS A 121 -16.47 9.31 -15.82
N ARG A 122 -17.41 10.23 -16.03
CA ARG A 122 -17.15 11.55 -16.61
C ARG A 122 -16.20 12.37 -15.74
N GLU A 123 -16.38 12.40 -14.41
CA GLU A 123 -15.48 13.08 -13.48
C GLU A 123 -14.03 12.58 -13.60
N ILE A 124 -13.83 11.25 -13.65
CA ILE A 124 -12.50 10.66 -13.81
C ILE A 124 -11.87 11.07 -15.15
N ILE A 125 -12.64 11.05 -16.24
CA ILE A 125 -12.13 11.32 -17.57
C ILE A 125 -11.90 12.81 -17.80
N VAL A 126 -12.86 13.67 -17.44
CA VAL A 126 -12.74 15.12 -17.62
C VAL A 126 -11.55 15.68 -16.83
N LYS A 127 -11.32 15.17 -15.63
CA LYS A 127 -10.18 15.57 -14.82
C LYS A 127 -8.83 15.25 -15.50
N ASN A 128 -8.76 14.16 -16.27
CA ASN A 128 -7.51 13.64 -16.83
C ASN A 128 -7.34 13.88 -18.34
N ILE A 129 -8.41 14.24 -19.06
CA ILE A 129 -8.38 14.47 -20.51
C ILE A 129 -9.09 15.78 -20.85
N LYS A 130 -8.31 16.84 -21.07
CA LYS A 130 -8.84 18.18 -21.40
C LYS A 130 -9.61 18.25 -22.75
N ASN A 131 -9.46 17.27 -23.66
CA ASN A 131 -9.94 17.36 -25.06
C ASN A 131 -10.73 16.12 -25.55
N SER A 132 -11.29 15.29 -24.69
CA SER A 132 -12.10 14.14 -25.13
C SER A 132 -13.58 14.52 -25.24
N HIS A 133 -14.11 14.57 -26.46
CA HIS A 133 -15.52 14.88 -26.72
C HIS A 133 -16.48 13.75 -26.30
N ASP A 134 -15.97 12.52 -26.16
CA ASP A 134 -16.77 11.35 -25.75
C ASP A 134 -16.04 10.52 -24.68
N PRO A 135 -16.46 10.63 -23.41
CA PRO A 135 -15.85 9.86 -22.32
C PRO A 135 -15.93 8.35 -22.51
N TYR A 136 -16.88 7.85 -23.29
CA TYR A 136 -17.06 6.41 -23.51
C TYR A 136 -16.14 5.81 -24.57
N LYS A 137 -15.48 6.64 -25.39
CA LYS A 137 -14.44 6.18 -26.31
C LYS A 137 -13.14 5.78 -25.58
N VAL A 138 -13.00 6.19 -24.32
CA VAL A 138 -11.83 5.82 -23.51
C VAL A 138 -11.90 4.34 -23.10
N GLY A 139 -10.89 3.55 -23.48
CA GLY A 139 -10.81 2.12 -23.13
C GLY A 139 -10.60 1.90 -21.63
N LYS A 140 -11.04 0.74 -21.12
CA LYS A 140 -10.89 0.35 -19.70
C LYS A 140 -9.46 0.48 -19.19
N TYR A 141 -8.45 0.25 -20.05
CA TYR A 141 -7.04 0.39 -19.71
C TYR A 141 -6.67 1.84 -19.37
N LYS A 142 -7.13 2.80 -20.19
CA LYS A 142 -6.89 4.23 -19.92
C LYS A 142 -7.59 4.70 -18.66
N VAL A 143 -8.82 4.23 -18.40
CA VAL A 143 -9.53 4.54 -17.14
C VAL A 143 -8.73 4.07 -15.94
N LYS A 144 -8.24 2.83 -15.95
CA LYS A 144 -7.37 2.31 -14.87
C LYS A 144 -6.09 3.13 -14.71
N LEU A 145 -5.48 3.57 -15.81
CA LEU A 145 -4.26 4.38 -15.78
C LEU A 145 -4.51 5.74 -15.09
N PHE A 146 -5.63 6.41 -15.42
CA PHE A 146 -6.00 7.68 -14.78
C PHE A 146 -6.28 7.50 -13.29
N MET A 147 -7.07 6.49 -12.93
CA MET A 147 -7.34 6.19 -11.53
C MET A 147 -6.07 5.84 -10.76
N LYS A 148 -5.11 5.15 -11.39
CA LYS A 148 -3.79 4.86 -10.79
C LYS A 148 -3.04 6.16 -10.50
N ALA A 149 -2.99 7.09 -11.45
CA ALA A 149 -2.33 8.38 -11.26
C ALA A 149 -2.97 9.19 -10.11
N ASP A 150 -4.29 9.26 -10.07
CA ASP A 150 -5.04 9.91 -8.98
C ASP A 150 -4.78 9.24 -7.63
N TYR A 151 -4.73 7.90 -7.60
CA TYR A 151 -4.46 7.17 -6.36
C TYR A 151 -3.04 7.37 -5.86
N VAL A 152 -2.04 7.36 -6.74
CA VAL A 152 -0.65 7.62 -6.35
C VAL A 152 -0.49 9.00 -5.75
N GLN A 153 -1.09 10.03 -6.35
CA GLN A 153 -1.11 11.39 -5.77
C GLN A 153 -1.83 11.45 -4.41
N PHE A 154 -2.95 10.72 -4.27
CA PHE A 154 -3.65 10.59 -3.00
C PHE A 154 -2.76 9.92 -1.94
N TRP A 155 -2.10 8.82 -2.29
CA TRP A 155 -1.18 8.10 -1.43
C TRP A 155 -0.01 8.97 -0.97
N GLU A 156 0.64 9.69 -1.89
CA GLU A 156 1.74 10.62 -1.56
C GLU A 156 1.31 11.70 -0.57
N ARG A 157 0.12 12.28 -0.77
CA ARG A 157 -0.43 13.27 0.17
C ARG A 157 -0.69 12.67 1.56
N LYS A 158 -1.20 11.44 1.62
CA LYS A 158 -1.42 10.72 2.88
C LYS A 158 -0.11 10.44 3.61
N LEU A 159 0.94 10.05 2.90
CA LEU A 159 2.25 9.81 3.50
C LEU A 159 2.84 11.08 4.12
N ARG A 160 2.76 12.21 3.42
CA ARG A 160 3.31 13.49 3.91
C ARG A 160 2.63 14.00 5.19
N ASN A 161 1.34 13.70 5.34
CA ASN A 161 0.52 14.25 6.42
C ASN A 161 0.39 13.34 7.64
N ALA A 162 0.91 12.12 7.60
CA ALA A 162 0.71 11.15 8.67
C ALA A 162 2.00 10.92 9.46
N SER A 163 2.00 11.27 10.74
CA SER A 163 3.12 11.04 11.66
C SER A 163 3.50 9.55 11.79
N MET A 164 2.54 8.63 11.64
CA MET A 164 2.79 7.18 11.68
C MET A 164 3.58 6.67 10.47
N SER A 165 3.56 7.38 9.36
CA SER A 165 4.24 6.99 8.13
C SER A 165 5.58 7.71 7.91
N ALA A 166 6.06 8.47 8.89
CA ALA A 166 7.29 9.26 8.73
C ALA A 166 8.50 8.39 8.35
N SER A 167 8.73 7.29 9.07
CA SER A 167 9.80 6.34 8.75
C SER A 167 9.58 5.68 7.39
N PHE A 168 8.36 5.23 7.10
CA PHE A 168 8.00 4.63 5.82
C PHE A 168 8.20 5.58 4.64
N ALA A 169 7.81 6.85 4.79
CA ALA A 169 7.99 7.88 3.76
C ALA A 169 9.46 8.16 3.42
N MET A 170 10.39 7.89 4.35
CA MET A 170 11.82 8.10 4.11
C MET A 170 12.42 7.15 3.08
N HIS A 171 11.89 5.94 2.96
CA HIS A 171 12.44 4.92 2.07
C HIS A 171 11.49 4.48 0.95
N LYS A 172 10.17 4.63 1.12
CA LYS A 172 9.19 4.28 0.09
C LYS A 172 8.89 5.47 -0.83
N MET A 173 9.66 5.58 -1.92
CA MET A 173 9.54 6.70 -2.86
C MET A 173 8.52 6.46 -3.96
N ASN A 174 8.40 5.21 -4.42
CA ASN A 174 7.56 4.83 -5.54
C ASN A 174 6.47 3.85 -5.13
N TYR A 175 5.30 3.97 -5.76
CA TYR A 175 4.20 3.02 -5.57
C TYR A 175 4.42 1.79 -6.45
N GLU A 176 5.27 0.87 -5.99
CA GLU A 176 5.67 -0.33 -6.73
C GLU A 176 5.89 -1.52 -5.79
N TYR A 177 5.93 -2.73 -6.35
CA TYR A 177 6.22 -3.96 -5.62
C TYR A 177 7.65 -3.96 -5.10
N GLU A 178 7.82 -4.21 -3.80
CA GLU A 178 9.14 -4.20 -3.16
C GLU A 178 9.90 -5.52 -3.39
N PRO A 179 11.18 -5.44 -3.82
CA PRO A 179 11.98 -6.63 -4.14
C PRO A 179 12.16 -7.60 -2.97
N TYR A 180 12.24 -7.12 -1.72
CA TYR A 180 12.42 -7.98 -0.55
C TYR A 180 11.30 -9.00 -0.37
N LEU A 181 10.12 -8.74 -0.89
CA LEU A 181 8.97 -9.65 -0.82
C LEU A 181 9.24 -10.99 -1.51
N ASP A 182 10.01 -10.97 -2.59
CA ASP A 182 10.43 -12.19 -3.30
C ASP A 182 11.81 -12.69 -2.85
N GLN A 183 12.75 -11.77 -2.64
CA GLN A 183 14.14 -12.11 -2.39
C GLN A 183 14.37 -12.69 -0.99
N VAL A 184 13.64 -12.20 0.02
CA VAL A 184 13.72 -12.74 1.38
C VAL A 184 12.76 -13.93 1.49
N THR A 185 13.25 -15.12 1.14
CA THR A 185 12.42 -16.33 1.03
C THR A 185 11.98 -16.88 2.39
N ILE A 186 12.77 -16.69 3.44
CA ILE A 186 12.44 -17.14 4.80
C ILE A 186 11.37 -16.23 5.40
N LYS A 187 10.17 -16.79 5.62
CA LYS A 187 8.97 -16.02 6.05
C LYS A 187 9.24 -15.15 7.28
N LYS A 188 9.88 -15.70 8.33
CA LYS A 188 10.17 -14.94 9.56
C LYS A 188 11.07 -13.74 9.32
N HIS A 189 12.11 -13.86 8.49
CA HIS A 189 13.03 -12.77 8.15
C HIS A 189 12.33 -11.68 7.34
N ARG A 190 11.52 -12.08 6.36
CA ARG A 190 10.70 -11.17 5.56
C ARG A 190 9.69 -10.42 6.41
N ASN A 191 9.01 -11.12 7.33
CA ASN A 191 8.02 -10.50 8.20
C ASN A 191 8.67 -9.49 9.16
N SER A 192 9.83 -9.80 9.74
CA SER A 192 10.58 -8.87 10.59
C SER A 192 10.98 -7.62 9.82
N LEU A 193 11.49 -7.78 8.59
CA LEU A 193 11.81 -6.63 7.73
C LEU A 193 10.56 -5.81 7.38
N ALA A 194 9.44 -6.46 7.06
CA ALA A 194 8.18 -5.77 6.79
C ALA A 194 7.67 -5.01 8.02
N LYS A 195 7.76 -5.59 9.21
CA LYS A 195 7.39 -4.92 10.47
C LYS A 195 8.23 -3.68 10.71
N LEU A 196 9.54 -3.73 10.50
CA LEU A 196 10.41 -2.58 10.64
C LEU A 196 10.05 -1.48 9.62
N ARG A 197 9.88 -1.83 8.35
CA ARG A 197 9.54 -0.90 7.26
C ARG A 197 8.18 -0.22 7.46
N LEU A 198 7.21 -0.94 7.99
CA LEU A 198 5.83 -0.49 8.17
C LEU A 198 5.53 0.00 9.60
N SER A 199 6.56 0.17 10.42
CA SER A 199 6.45 0.64 11.81
C SER A 199 5.49 -0.21 12.67
N ASP A 200 5.45 -1.53 12.42
CA ASP A 200 4.65 -2.51 13.16
C ASP A 200 5.51 -3.29 14.16
N HIS A 201 6.07 -2.59 15.12
CA HIS A 201 7.04 -3.11 16.08
C HIS A 201 6.87 -2.49 17.48
N SER A 202 7.59 -3.04 18.47
CA SER A 202 7.54 -2.67 19.88
C SER A 202 8.55 -1.59 20.31
N LEU A 203 9.26 -0.92 19.38
CA LEU A 203 10.18 0.16 19.71
C LEU A 203 9.44 1.34 20.38
N SER A 204 10.13 2.07 21.27
CA SER A 204 9.53 3.16 22.06
C SER A 204 8.86 4.23 21.20
N ILE A 205 9.37 4.47 19.98
CA ILE A 205 8.76 5.41 19.03
C ILE A 205 7.31 5.02 18.68
N GLN A 206 6.98 3.72 18.66
CA GLN A 206 5.63 3.24 18.37
C GLN A 206 4.83 2.99 19.65
N THR A 207 5.39 2.31 20.65
CA THR A 207 4.69 2.01 21.90
C THR A 207 4.30 3.28 22.67
N GLY A 208 5.13 4.32 22.66
CA GLY A 208 4.82 5.61 23.27
C GLY A 208 3.62 6.34 22.65
N ARG A 209 3.14 5.92 21.46
CA ARG A 209 1.88 6.43 20.89
C ARG A 209 0.64 5.80 21.51
N GLN A 210 0.82 4.63 22.14
CA GLN A 210 -0.27 3.82 22.71
C GLN A 210 -0.42 4.07 24.22
N THR A 211 0.55 4.74 24.87
CA THR A 211 0.47 5.11 26.30
C THR A 211 -0.67 6.11 26.54
N ARG A 212 -1.21 6.13 27.74
CA ARG A 212 -2.23 7.08 28.17
C ARG A 212 -1.78 7.78 29.46
N PRO A 213 -1.43 9.08 29.41
CA PRO A 213 -1.35 9.96 28.23
C PRO A 213 -0.26 9.52 27.23
N ARG A 214 -0.35 9.97 25.98
CA ARG A 214 0.65 9.65 24.95
C ARG A 214 2.00 10.25 25.34
N THR A 215 3.04 9.42 25.32
CA THR A 215 4.40 9.91 25.52
C THR A 215 4.82 10.78 24.33
N PRO A 216 5.26 12.02 24.54
CA PRO A 216 5.82 12.87 23.50
C PRO A 216 6.97 12.17 22.75
N PRO A 217 7.13 12.37 21.43
CA PRO A 217 8.15 11.67 20.64
C PRO A 217 9.58 11.85 21.18
N GLU A 218 9.90 13.02 21.69
CA GLU A 218 11.18 13.39 22.28
C GLU A 218 11.49 12.68 23.60
N LEU A 219 10.52 12.07 24.24
CA LEU A 219 10.65 11.30 25.48
C LEU A 219 10.59 9.77 25.27
N ARG A 220 10.60 9.31 24.02
CA ARG A 220 10.57 7.88 23.70
C ARG A 220 11.96 7.29 23.61
N PHE A 221 12.64 7.27 24.75
CA PHE A 221 14.03 6.84 24.84
C PHE A 221 14.20 5.34 24.69
N CYS A 222 15.40 4.95 24.23
CA CYS A 222 15.84 3.58 24.17
C CYS A 222 16.14 3.06 25.59
N LYS A 223 15.71 1.83 25.91
CA LYS A 223 15.97 1.21 27.20
C LYS A 223 17.46 0.92 27.44
N LYS A 224 18.24 0.72 26.38
CA LYS A 224 19.67 0.45 26.44
C LYS A 224 20.54 1.69 26.25
N CYS A 225 19.97 2.75 25.64
CA CYS A 225 20.63 4.04 25.41
C CYS A 225 19.70 5.15 25.93
N PRO A 226 19.68 5.43 27.25
CA PRO A 226 18.64 6.26 27.90
C PRO A 226 18.52 7.69 27.36
N ASP A 227 19.58 8.24 26.75
CA ASP A 227 19.61 9.60 26.22
C ASP A 227 19.24 9.68 24.74
N LEU A 228 18.96 8.55 24.09
CA LEU A 228 18.68 8.48 22.67
C LEU A 228 17.24 8.01 22.40
N ILE A 229 16.57 8.71 21.49
CA ILE A 229 15.22 8.32 21.04
C ILE A 229 15.31 6.99 20.32
N GLU A 230 14.43 6.05 20.70
CA GLU A 230 14.35 4.73 20.08
C GLU A 230 13.41 4.76 18.88
N ASP A 231 13.95 5.24 17.76
CA ASP A 231 13.34 5.13 16.43
C ASP A 231 13.95 3.96 15.63
N GLU A 232 13.43 3.72 14.43
CA GLU A 232 13.88 2.67 13.54
C GLU A 232 15.34 2.87 13.09
N ALA A 233 15.80 4.11 12.94
CA ALA A 233 17.16 4.43 12.55
C ALA A 233 18.15 4.16 13.70
N HIS A 234 17.81 4.58 14.94
CA HIS A 234 18.58 4.25 16.13
C HIS A 234 18.68 2.73 16.31
N PHE A 235 17.55 2.03 16.26
CA PHE A 235 17.49 0.57 16.43
C PHE A 235 18.39 -0.16 15.44
N LEU A 236 18.34 0.20 14.17
CA LEU A 236 19.07 -0.48 13.11
C LEU A 236 20.57 -0.12 13.09
N CYS A 237 20.91 1.16 13.29
CA CYS A 237 22.23 1.69 12.96
C CYS A 237 23.08 2.09 14.17
N GLU A 238 22.49 2.53 15.29
CA GLU A 238 23.20 3.27 16.33
C GLU A 238 23.16 2.59 17.72
N CYS A 239 22.05 1.89 18.04
CA CYS A 239 21.88 1.30 19.36
C CYS A 239 23.08 0.44 19.76
N THR A 240 23.59 0.62 20.97
CA THR A 240 24.73 -0.14 21.50
C THR A 240 24.41 -1.61 21.76
N ASP A 241 23.14 -1.93 21.91
CA ASP A 241 22.67 -3.32 21.96
C ASP A 241 23.02 -4.03 20.63
N ASP A 242 23.54 -5.24 20.70
CA ASP A 242 23.98 -6.02 19.53
C ASP A 242 25.07 -5.34 18.66
N SER A 243 26.02 -4.60 19.26
CA SER A 243 27.09 -3.90 18.53
C SER A 243 27.88 -4.80 17.58
N ASP A 244 28.22 -6.02 18.01
CA ASP A 244 28.96 -7.00 17.20
C ASP A 244 28.14 -7.49 16.00
N LEU A 245 26.85 -7.71 16.22
CA LEU A 245 25.93 -8.11 15.14
C LEU A 245 25.80 -7.00 14.09
N LYS A 246 25.70 -5.74 14.53
CA LYS A 246 25.69 -4.57 13.65
C LYS A 246 26.97 -4.43 12.86
N THR A 247 28.10 -4.52 13.54
CA THR A 247 29.44 -4.44 12.92
C THR A 247 29.60 -5.50 11.82
N ASN A 248 29.23 -6.75 12.11
CA ASN A 248 29.31 -7.84 11.15
C ASN A 248 28.36 -7.63 9.96
N PHE A 249 27.16 -7.14 10.22
CA PHE A 249 26.19 -6.82 9.16
C PHE A 249 26.70 -5.71 8.23
N PHE A 250 27.19 -4.59 8.79
CA PHE A 250 27.69 -3.48 7.97
C PHE A 250 28.94 -3.86 7.18
N LYS A 251 29.87 -4.65 7.74
CA LYS A 251 31.00 -5.22 6.99
C LYS A 251 30.54 -6.06 5.80
N ALA A 252 29.50 -6.89 5.99
CA ALA A 252 28.96 -7.71 4.91
C ALA A 252 28.25 -6.86 3.82
N ILE A 253 27.56 -5.81 4.21
CA ILE A 253 26.92 -4.88 3.26
C ILE A 253 27.95 -4.06 2.50
N ALA A 254 29.06 -3.63 3.14
CA ALA A 254 30.11 -2.84 2.53
C ALA A 254 30.79 -3.56 1.34
N ILE A 255 30.75 -4.89 1.29
CA ILE A 255 31.27 -5.66 0.13
C ILE A 255 30.50 -5.28 -1.15
N SER A 256 29.18 -5.16 -1.07
CA SER A 256 28.33 -4.79 -2.23
C SER A 256 28.10 -3.27 -2.35
N TYR A 257 28.25 -2.55 -1.26
CA TYR A 257 27.97 -1.12 -1.12
C TYR A 257 29.06 -0.42 -0.28
N PRO A 258 30.28 -0.19 -0.83
CA PRO A 258 31.40 0.38 -0.07
C PRO A 258 31.11 1.74 0.57
N ASP A 259 30.23 2.52 -0.05
CA ASP A 259 29.85 3.86 0.44
C ASP A 259 29.11 3.84 1.78
N VAL A 260 28.62 2.69 2.24
CA VAL A 260 27.88 2.58 3.51
C VAL A 260 28.73 2.96 4.73
N ASP A 261 30.04 2.70 4.68
CA ASP A 261 30.96 3.03 5.77
C ASP A 261 31.24 4.53 5.89
N ASN A 262 31.07 5.28 4.78
CA ASN A 262 31.23 6.74 4.74
C ASN A 262 30.01 7.49 5.29
N ILE A 263 28.87 6.79 5.51
CA ILE A 263 27.65 7.42 6.01
C ILE A 263 27.70 7.46 7.54
N THR A 264 28.00 8.64 8.12
CA THR A 264 28.04 8.86 9.57
C THR A 264 26.68 9.18 10.17
N ASP A 265 25.81 9.88 9.43
CA ASP A 265 24.46 10.21 9.90
C ASP A 265 23.57 8.96 9.91
N LYS A 266 22.97 8.64 11.08
CA LYS A 266 22.13 7.45 11.29
C LYS A 266 20.90 7.42 10.38
N LEU A 267 20.29 8.57 10.15
CA LEU A 267 19.07 8.64 9.34
C LEU A 267 19.38 8.43 7.87
N MET A 268 20.49 8.99 7.38
CA MET A 268 20.98 8.74 6.02
C MET A 268 21.37 7.28 5.85
N LYS A 269 22.06 6.68 6.83
CA LYS A 269 22.43 5.27 6.84
C LYS A 269 21.20 4.36 6.80
N TYR A 270 20.21 4.62 7.64
CA TYR A 270 18.92 3.92 7.63
C TYR A 270 18.23 4.01 6.27
N LYS A 271 18.10 5.23 5.71
CA LYS A 271 17.51 5.44 4.37
C LYS A 271 18.23 4.67 3.27
N PHE A 272 19.55 4.63 3.34
CA PHE A 272 20.38 3.89 2.39
C PHE A 272 20.07 2.39 2.48
N ILE A 273 20.14 1.81 3.68
CA ILE A 273 19.90 0.38 3.93
C ILE A 273 18.49 -0.04 3.49
N MET A 274 17.48 0.78 3.78
CA MET A 274 16.09 0.48 3.40
C MET A 274 15.82 0.56 1.88
N LYS A 275 16.73 1.12 1.09
CA LYS A 275 16.64 1.23 -0.38
C LYS A 275 17.46 0.18 -1.12
N ILE A 276 18.18 -0.69 -0.45
CA ILE A 276 18.94 -1.78 -1.04
C ILE A 276 18.02 -2.68 -1.86
N LYS A 277 18.49 -3.07 -3.07
CA LYS A 277 17.72 -3.94 -3.99
C LYS A 277 18.43 -5.25 -4.34
N ASP A 278 19.72 -5.34 -4.04
CA ASP A 278 20.51 -6.55 -4.30
C ASP A 278 19.99 -7.75 -3.51
N PRO A 279 19.77 -8.91 -4.17
CA PRO A 279 19.18 -10.09 -3.53
C PRO A 279 19.94 -10.63 -2.33
N SER A 280 21.28 -10.63 -2.35
CA SER A 280 22.10 -11.15 -1.26
C SER A 280 22.01 -10.22 -0.05
N SER A 281 22.15 -8.92 -0.26
CA SER A 281 22.03 -7.91 0.78
C SER A 281 20.64 -7.85 1.39
N LEU A 282 19.57 -8.03 0.60
CA LEU A 282 18.20 -8.11 1.11
C LEU A 282 17.98 -9.33 2.03
N LYS A 283 18.55 -10.49 1.68
CA LYS A 283 18.50 -11.68 2.54
C LYS A 283 19.24 -11.45 3.85
N SER A 284 20.43 -10.86 3.77
CA SER A 284 21.23 -10.48 4.94
C SER A 284 20.50 -9.46 5.81
N LEU A 285 19.89 -8.43 5.22
CA LEU A 285 19.09 -7.44 5.94
C LEU A 285 17.89 -8.08 6.67
N GLY A 286 17.14 -8.94 5.98
CA GLY A 286 16.01 -9.63 6.59
C GLY A 286 16.41 -10.53 7.76
N PHE A 287 17.52 -11.26 7.63
CA PHE A 287 18.09 -12.05 8.71
C PHE A 287 18.54 -11.18 9.89
N PHE A 288 19.29 -10.13 9.62
CA PHE A 288 19.80 -9.18 10.60
C PHE A 288 18.68 -8.55 11.41
N VAL A 289 17.66 -7.96 10.75
CA VAL A 289 16.50 -7.36 11.42
C VAL A 289 15.75 -8.39 12.28
N ASN A 290 15.62 -9.64 11.80
CA ASN A 290 14.99 -10.69 12.57
C ASN A 290 15.78 -11.05 13.85
N LEU A 291 17.10 -11.04 13.80
CA LEU A 291 17.94 -11.27 14.99
C LEU A 291 17.83 -10.11 15.98
N LEU A 292 17.91 -8.86 15.50
CA LEU A 292 17.78 -7.69 16.36
C LEU A 292 16.45 -7.69 17.14
N PHE A 293 15.32 -8.00 16.47
CA PHE A 293 14.04 -8.11 17.18
C PHE A 293 14.02 -9.27 18.17
N LYS A 294 14.59 -10.42 17.80
CA LYS A 294 14.63 -11.59 18.68
C LYS A 294 15.46 -11.34 19.96
N ASN A 295 16.61 -10.67 19.84
CA ASN A 295 17.47 -10.36 20.98
C ASN A 295 16.84 -9.29 21.89
N ARG A 296 16.07 -8.36 21.30
CA ARG A 296 15.39 -7.31 22.06
C ARG A 296 14.24 -7.83 22.92
N ASP A 297 13.53 -8.85 22.46
CA ASP A 297 12.38 -9.45 23.17
C ASP A 297 12.80 -10.42 24.28
N LEU A 298 14.12 -10.66 24.44
CA LEU A 298 14.76 -11.42 25.52
C LEU A 298 15.22 -10.49 26.66
#